data_948516935a19d5fc62a89e549dee565c
#
_entry.id   948516935a19d5fc62a89e549dee565c
#
_cell.length_a   1.000
_cell.length_b   1.000
_cell.length_c   1.000
_cell.angle_alpha   90.00
_cell.angle_beta   90.00
_cell.angle_gamma   90.00
#
_symmetry.space_group_name_H-M   'P 1'
#
loop_
_entity.id
_entity.type
_entity.pdbx_description
1 polymer ?
#
loop_
_entity_poly.entity_id
_entity_poly.type
_entity_poly.pdbx_seq_one_letter_code
_entity_poly.pdbx_strand_id
1 'polypeptide(L)'
;MSNPGQAVGFDESVDDDWELTHLEAAVARLPLLARAGRRAHWAGLYEVTPDAHPIIGRVAEPDGLVVVSGFSGHGFMHGPIAGLLVSEIVLDGRAHTLDIDQLGYERFAARRLVTEYNVI
;
A
#
# COMPACT_ATOMS: atom_id res chain seq x y z
N MET A 1 -6.27 -3.65 -9.03
CA MET A 1 -5.32 -3.63 -10.17
C MET A 1 -5.03 -2.17 -10.48
N SER A 2 -3.78 -1.73 -10.42
CA SER A 2 -3.39 -0.36 -10.78
C SER A 2 -3.25 -0.22 -12.30
N ASN A 3 -3.43 1.00 -12.84
CA ASN A 3 -3.17 1.26 -14.24
C ASN A 3 -1.65 1.37 -14.47
N PRO A 4 -1.00 0.43 -15.17
CA PRO A 4 0.45 0.47 -15.38
C PRO A 4 0.90 1.64 -16.29
N GLY A 5 -0.04 2.26 -17.02
CA GLY A 5 0.21 3.44 -17.84
C GLY A 5 0.04 4.77 -17.12
N GLN A 6 -0.42 4.75 -15.85
CA GLN A 6 -0.64 5.97 -15.09
C GLN A 6 0.67 6.67 -14.77
N ALA A 7 0.78 7.95 -15.12
CA ALA A 7 1.93 8.76 -14.72
C ALA A 7 1.96 8.96 -13.20
N VAL A 8 3.16 8.96 -12.64
CA VAL A 8 3.35 9.30 -11.22
C VAL A 8 2.96 10.77 -11.01
N GLY A 9 2.10 11.04 -10.01
CA GLY A 9 1.62 12.39 -9.75
C GLY A 9 0.45 12.42 -8.77
N PHE A 10 -0.29 13.51 -8.79
CA PHE A 10 -1.44 13.76 -7.92
C PHE A 10 -2.76 13.85 -8.72
N ASP A 11 -2.83 13.14 -9.85
CA ASP A 11 -4.04 13.08 -10.66
C ASP A 11 -5.01 12.04 -10.08
N GLU A 12 -6.13 12.51 -9.56
CA GLU A 12 -7.22 11.68 -9.02
C GLU A 12 -8.40 11.60 -10.00
N SER A 13 -8.19 11.95 -11.27
CA SER A 13 -9.21 11.76 -12.30
C SER A 13 -9.45 10.27 -12.55
N VAL A 14 -10.69 9.92 -12.88
CA VAL A 14 -11.02 8.55 -13.25
C VAL A 14 -10.70 8.34 -14.72
N ASP A 15 -9.96 7.28 -15.02
CA ASP A 15 -9.74 6.77 -16.38
C ASP A 15 -10.86 5.80 -16.73
N ASP A 16 -11.79 6.25 -17.56
CA ASP A 16 -12.98 5.44 -17.94
C ASP A 16 -12.60 4.19 -18.74
N ASP A 17 -11.55 4.23 -19.56
CA ASP A 17 -11.08 3.07 -20.34
C ASP A 17 -10.48 2.01 -19.41
N TRP A 18 -9.72 2.46 -18.41
CA TRP A 18 -9.16 1.57 -17.39
C TRP A 18 -10.26 1.01 -16.49
N GLU A 19 -11.26 1.81 -16.13
CA GLU A 19 -12.43 1.34 -15.38
C GLU A 19 -13.16 0.23 -16.16
N LEU A 20 -13.36 0.40 -17.46
CA LEU A 20 -14.01 -0.63 -18.29
C LEU A 20 -13.21 -1.94 -18.25
N THR A 21 -11.90 -1.86 -18.38
CA THR A 21 -11.00 -3.02 -18.24
C THR A 21 -11.18 -3.73 -16.90
N HIS A 22 -11.30 -2.99 -15.80
CA HIS A 22 -11.58 -3.54 -14.47
C HIS A 22 -12.93 -4.22 -14.38
N LEU A 23 -13.97 -3.59 -14.92
CA LEU A 23 -15.34 -4.15 -14.92
C LEU A 23 -15.41 -5.44 -15.72
N GLU A 24 -14.76 -5.49 -16.89
CA GLU A 24 -14.68 -6.71 -17.70
C GLU A 24 -13.97 -7.85 -16.95
N ALA A 25 -12.84 -7.56 -16.31
CA ALA A 25 -12.12 -8.54 -15.50
C ALA A 25 -12.97 -9.02 -14.31
N ALA A 26 -13.68 -8.12 -13.65
CA ALA A 26 -14.57 -8.45 -12.53
C ALA A 26 -15.74 -9.34 -12.97
N VAL A 27 -16.37 -9.03 -14.10
CA VAL A 27 -17.46 -9.85 -14.69
C VAL A 27 -16.94 -11.22 -15.11
N ALA A 28 -15.76 -11.29 -15.72
CA ALA A 28 -15.13 -12.57 -16.06
C ALA A 28 -14.89 -13.45 -14.82
N ARG A 29 -14.53 -12.84 -13.69
CA ARG A 29 -14.32 -13.54 -12.42
C ARG A 29 -15.61 -13.90 -11.70
N LEU A 30 -16.60 -13.03 -11.75
CA LEU A 30 -17.92 -13.18 -11.11
C LEU A 30 -19.03 -12.75 -12.09
N PRO A 31 -19.55 -13.66 -12.94
CA PRO A 31 -20.51 -13.34 -14.00
C PRO A 31 -21.80 -12.64 -13.51
N LEU A 32 -22.18 -12.83 -12.24
CA LEU A 32 -23.34 -12.17 -11.65
C LEU A 32 -23.23 -10.62 -11.73
N LEU A 33 -22.02 -10.07 -11.73
CA LEU A 33 -21.78 -8.64 -11.82
C LEU A 33 -22.22 -8.02 -13.15
N ALA A 34 -22.36 -8.82 -14.22
CA ALA A 34 -22.91 -8.32 -15.49
C ALA A 34 -24.34 -7.76 -15.36
N ARG A 35 -25.05 -8.11 -14.29
CA ARG A 35 -26.43 -7.65 -14.00
C ARG A 35 -26.45 -6.46 -13.05
N ALA A 36 -25.31 -6.04 -12.51
CA ALA A 36 -25.19 -4.90 -11.61
C ALA A 36 -24.97 -3.61 -12.40
N GLY A 37 -25.56 -2.52 -11.91
CA GLY A 37 -25.25 -1.19 -12.42
C GLY A 37 -24.18 -0.51 -11.60
N ARG A 38 -23.36 0.32 -12.24
CA ARG A 38 -22.41 1.20 -11.53
C ARG A 38 -23.19 2.30 -10.80
N ARG A 39 -22.96 2.43 -9.51
CA ARG A 39 -23.56 3.47 -8.69
C ARG A 39 -22.70 4.72 -8.57
N ALA A 40 -21.42 4.51 -8.39
CA ALA A 40 -20.41 5.58 -8.25
C ALA A 40 -19.04 5.02 -8.58
N HIS A 41 -18.13 5.91 -8.94
CA HIS A 41 -16.70 5.62 -9.09
C HIS A 41 -15.87 6.79 -8.59
N TRP A 42 -14.68 6.53 -8.17
CA TRP A 42 -13.66 7.52 -7.82
C TRP A 42 -12.28 6.91 -7.96
N ALA A 43 -11.30 7.75 -8.17
CA ALA A 43 -9.89 7.38 -8.05
C ALA A 43 -9.33 7.96 -6.75
N GLY A 44 -8.21 7.45 -6.32
CA GLY A 44 -7.47 7.93 -5.17
C GLY A 44 -5.99 7.61 -5.33
N LEU A 45 -5.16 8.37 -4.64
CA LEU A 45 -3.72 8.17 -4.65
C LEU A 45 -3.35 7.06 -3.69
N TYR A 46 -2.32 6.30 -4.03
CA TYR A 46 -1.60 5.49 -3.06
C TYR A 46 -0.10 5.74 -3.20
N GLU A 47 0.56 5.76 -2.08
CA GLU A 47 1.99 5.99 -2.00
C GLU A 47 2.78 4.74 -2.39
N VAL A 48 3.80 4.92 -3.22
CA VAL A 48 4.72 3.85 -3.61
C VAL A 48 6.10 4.18 -3.07
N THR A 49 6.67 3.29 -2.28
CA THR A 49 8.05 3.41 -1.81
C THR A 49 9.03 2.94 -2.89
N PRO A 50 10.32 3.34 -2.83
CA PRO A 50 11.31 2.92 -3.81
C PRO A 50 11.51 1.42 -3.97
N ASP A 51 11.12 0.64 -2.95
CA ASP A 51 11.24 -0.82 -2.92
C ASP A 51 9.88 -1.53 -2.84
N ALA A 52 8.78 -0.78 -3.01
CA ALA A 52 7.41 -1.26 -2.93
C ALA A 52 7.03 -1.93 -1.58
N HIS A 53 7.87 -1.78 -0.54
CA HIS A 53 7.59 -2.27 0.80
C HIS A 53 7.17 -1.15 1.74
N PRO A 54 6.28 -1.42 2.71
CA PRO A 54 5.86 -0.40 3.66
C PRO A 54 7.00 0.07 4.55
N ILE A 55 6.81 1.26 5.11
CA ILE A 55 7.59 1.76 6.22
C ILE A 55 6.80 1.46 7.49
N ILE A 56 7.37 0.70 8.41
CA ILE A 56 6.76 0.44 9.72
C ILE A 56 7.86 0.54 10.78
N GLY A 57 7.80 1.55 11.64
CA GLY A 57 8.77 1.70 12.70
C GLY A 57 8.92 3.11 13.23
N ARG A 58 9.78 3.25 14.24
CA ARG A 58 10.22 4.55 14.74
C ARG A 58 11.22 5.15 13.76
N VAL A 59 11.22 6.45 13.66
CA VAL A 59 12.26 7.22 12.98
C VAL A 59 13.17 7.86 14.01
N ALA A 60 14.43 8.11 13.63
CA ALA A 60 15.40 8.70 14.53
C ALA A 60 15.05 10.13 14.94
N GLU A 61 14.47 10.90 14.01
CA GLU A 61 14.05 12.29 14.24
C GLU A 61 12.76 12.59 13.48
N PRO A 62 11.76 13.24 14.14
CA PRO A 62 11.76 13.62 15.55
C PRO A 62 11.54 12.41 16.48
N ASP A 63 12.09 12.50 17.69
CA ASP A 63 11.89 11.46 18.71
C ASP A 63 10.40 11.23 18.99
N GLY A 64 10.03 9.97 19.23
CA GLY A 64 8.66 9.56 19.49
C GLY A 64 7.78 9.38 18.25
N LEU A 65 8.25 9.72 17.06
CA LEU A 65 7.46 9.50 15.84
C LEU A 65 7.55 8.03 15.39
N VAL A 66 6.37 7.44 15.16
CA VAL A 66 6.21 6.14 14.51
C VAL A 66 5.58 6.36 13.14
N VAL A 67 6.21 5.83 12.10
CA VAL A 67 5.71 5.91 10.71
C VAL A 67 5.14 4.58 10.31
N VAL A 68 3.93 4.64 9.68
CA VAL A 68 3.26 3.50 9.05
C VAL A 68 2.69 3.99 7.73
N SER A 69 3.36 3.70 6.64
CA SER A 69 3.03 4.26 5.32
C SER A 69 3.67 3.48 4.19
N GLY A 70 3.35 3.81 2.95
CA GLY A 70 4.05 3.31 1.79
C GLY A 70 3.75 1.86 1.45
N PHE A 71 2.51 1.42 1.66
CA PHE A 71 2.11 0.03 1.40
C PHE A 71 2.02 -0.33 -0.08
N SER A 72 2.24 0.63 -0.97
CA SER A 72 2.31 0.39 -2.42
C SER A 72 1.12 -0.41 -2.97
N GLY A 73 -0.10 -0.02 -2.54
CA GLY A 73 -1.36 -0.64 -2.94
C GLY A 73 -1.85 -1.80 -2.06
N HIS A 74 -1.06 -2.28 -1.09
CA HIS A 74 -1.40 -3.43 -0.23
C HIS A 74 -1.92 -3.04 1.17
N GLY A 75 -2.10 -1.75 1.46
CA GLY A 75 -2.39 -1.25 2.81
C GLY A 75 -3.65 -1.83 3.43
N PHE A 76 -4.72 -2.03 2.64
CA PHE A 76 -5.98 -2.54 3.17
C PHE A 76 -5.82 -3.92 3.82
N MET A 77 -5.16 -4.85 3.12
CA MET A 77 -4.98 -6.21 3.63
C MET A 77 -3.95 -6.30 4.75
N HIS A 78 -2.98 -5.39 4.79
CA HIS A 78 -1.94 -5.36 5.83
C HIS A 78 -2.34 -4.55 7.07
N GLY A 79 -3.43 -3.75 7.02
CA GLY A 79 -3.87 -2.89 8.11
C GLY A 79 -3.97 -3.57 9.47
N PRO A 80 -4.59 -4.75 9.61
CA PRO A 80 -4.71 -5.42 10.91
C PRO A 80 -3.37 -5.77 11.54
N ILE A 81 -2.44 -6.34 10.76
CA ILE A 81 -1.12 -6.68 11.30
C ILE A 81 -0.27 -5.43 11.55
N ALA A 82 -0.36 -4.43 10.68
CA ALA A 82 0.33 -3.17 10.89
C ALA A 82 -0.10 -2.49 12.19
N GLY A 83 -1.42 -2.49 12.49
CA GLY A 83 -1.96 -1.98 13.75
C GLY A 83 -1.42 -2.72 14.97
N LEU A 84 -1.32 -4.04 14.92
CA LEU A 84 -0.73 -4.84 16.00
C LEU A 84 0.75 -4.48 16.22
N LEU A 85 1.55 -4.46 15.15
CA LEU A 85 2.98 -4.13 15.21
C LEU A 85 3.22 -2.71 15.76
N VAL A 86 2.39 -1.75 15.35
CA VAL A 86 2.45 -0.37 15.89
C VAL A 86 2.13 -0.35 17.36
N SER A 87 1.12 -1.09 17.82
CA SER A 87 0.80 -1.16 19.25
C SER A 87 1.97 -1.70 20.08
N GLU A 88 2.65 -2.73 19.58
CA GLU A 88 3.85 -3.29 20.22
C GLU A 88 5.00 -2.27 20.25
N ILE A 89 5.25 -1.57 19.12
CA ILE A 89 6.27 -0.52 19.06
C ILE A 89 6.00 0.61 20.06
N VAL A 90 4.74 1.01 20.21
CA VAL A 90 4.37 2.11 21.11
C VAL A 90 4.42 1.67 22.57
N LEU A 91 3.89 0.50 22.89
CA LEU A 91 3.74 0.02 24.27
C LEU A 91 5.02 -0.65 24.80
N ASP A 92 5.67 -1.46 23.97
CA ASP A 92 6.78 -2.31 24.37
C ASP A 92 8.14 -1.83 23.80
N GLY A 93 8.12 -0.76 23.01
CA GLY A 93 9.31 -0.16 22.41
C GLY A 93 9.76 -0.82 21.09
N ARG A 94 9.26 -1.99 20.75
CA ARG A 94 9.60 -2.75 19.54
C ARG A 94 8.47 -3.67 19.12
N ALA A 95 8.45 -4.05 17.84
CA ALA A 95 7.65 -5.16 17.36
C ALA A 95 8.24 -6.50 17.81
N HIS A 96 7.37 -7.47 18.13
CA HIS A 96 7.80 -8.82 18.52
C HIS A 96 6.94 -9.92 17.88
N THR A 97 5.77 -9.61 17.36
CA THR A 97 4.94 -10.58 16.61
C THR A 97 5.60 -10.97 15.29
N LEU A 98 6.22 -10.01 14.60
CA LEU A 98 7.00 -10.22 13.37
C LEU A 98 8.30 -9.44 13.45
N ASP A 99 9.35 -9.98 12.83
CA ASP A 99 10.58 -9.23 12.56
C ASP A 99 10.34 -8.27 11.40
N ILE A 100 10.39 -6.99 11.69
CA ILE A 100 10.20 -5.89 10.72
C ILE A 100 11.41 -4.96 10.60
N ASP A 101 12.57 -5.36 11.06
CA ASP A 101 13.78 -4.52 11.04
C ASP A 101 14.10 -4.02 9.63
N GLN A 102 13.82 -4.84 8.63
CA GLN A 102 13.99 -4.47 7.21
C GLN A 102 12.99 -3.42 6.71
N LEU A 103 11.90 -3.13 7.45
CA LEU A 103 10.88 -2.16 7.07
C LEU A 103 11.09 -0.77 7.68
N GLY A 104 12.16 -0.58 8.44
CA GLY A 104 12.53 0.71 9.02
C GLY A 104 12.84 1.77 7.95
N TYR A 105 12.52 3.04 8.22
CA TYR A 105 12.74 4.16 7.31
C TYR A 105 14.22 4.34 6.92
N GLU A 106 15.14 4.03 7.83
CA GLU A 106 16.58 4.19 7.67
C GLU A 106 17.17 3.32 6.55
N ARG A 107 16.41 2.28 6.08
CA ARG A 107 16.84 1.43 4.97
C ARG A 107 17.09 2.20 3.68
N PHE A 108 16.36 3.30 3.47
CA PHE A 108 16.54 4.14 2.27
C PHE A 108 17.87 4.88 2.29
N ALA A 109 18.21 5.53 3.41
CA ALA A 109 19.51 6.20 3.58
C ALA A 109 20.68 5.21 3.53
N ALA A 110 20.47 4.02 4.10
CA ALA A 110 21.46 2.94 4.11
C ALA A 110 21.53 2.16 2.78
N ARG A 111 20.68 2.45 1.80
CA ARG A 111 20.55 1.72 0.53
C ARG A 111 20.34 0.21 0.70
N ARG A 112 19.60 -0.19 1.75
CA ARG A 112 19.26 -1.58 2.05
C ARG A 112 17.81 -1.85 1.63
N LEU A 113 17.52 -1.66 0.34
CA LEU A 113 16.20 -1.87 -0.21
C LEU A 113 15.84 -3.34 -0.25
N VAL A 114 14.60 -3.66 0.05
CA VAL A 114 14.05 -5.01 -0.12
C VAL A 114 13.68 -5.18 -1.59
N THR A 115 14.09 -6.29 -2.20
CA THR A 115 13.74 -6.54 -3.61
C THR A 115 12.35 -7.15 -3.69
N GLU A 116 11.43 -6.47 -4.37
CA GLU A 116 10.08 -6.97 -4.64
C GLU A 116 9.94 -7.31 -6.12
N TYR A 117 9.41 -8.49 -6.41
CA TYR A 117 9.18 -8.97 -7.78
C TYR A 117 7.70 -8.96 -8.18
N ASN A 118 6.79 -8.81 -7.21
CA ASN A 118 5.34 -8.88 -7.42
C ASN A 118 4.70 -7.52 -7.11
N VAL A 119 5.10 -6.49 -7.83
CA VAL A 119 4.45 -5.18 -7.74
C VAL A 119 3.11 -5.24 -8.50
N ILE A 120 2.02 -4.84 -7.84
CA ILE A 120 0.67 -4.83 -8.41
C ILE A 120 0.41 -3.50 -9.09
#